data_99e61f4f6cd249555a3760801d5bec83
#
_entry.id   99e61f4f6cd249555a3760801d5bec83
#
_cell.length_a   1.000
_cell.length_b   1.000
_cell.length_c   1.000
_cell.angle_alpha   90.00
_cell.angle_beta   90.00
_cell.angle_gamma   90.00
#
_symmetry.space_group_name_H-M   'P 1'
#
loop_
_entity.id
_entity.type
_entity.pdbx_description
1 polymer ?
#
loop_
_entity_poly.entity_id
_entity_poly.type
_entity_poly.pdbx_seq_one_letter_code
_entity_poly.pdbx_strand_id
1 'polypeptide(L)'
;MAKQRSTPDSSKVPPRPSTARSKPAAGRRPPSRTAANRRRQQRRLAIIGSGVAVVVIAVLVIVGVTSGSGSGSGSSQLTPVSAAELAQVTSVPTSTLVAAAGAAPGGTVSPPTNLPATTPTLTSASKPEIVYMGAEYCPYCAAERWPLVMALSKFGTFHNLSSTKSSSTDVNPNTPTFSFYGSSYTSPYLTFTPVELENRLGKPLQKPTAAQNQLINTYDAPPYTQGSGGSIPFVDLGGKFLISGTEYDGSALSNKSFTSAVGYMTSASNPTSRAAEAVAGHLIGTICSLTNDQPASVCSTVPASLKTGQAAAANQGSSSGG
;
A
#
# COMPACT_ATOMS: atom_id res chain seq x y z
N MET A 1 -53.36 60.96 7.01
CA MET A 1 -54.40 60.92 5.93
C MET A 1 -54.13 59.60 5.18
N ALA A 2 -54.96 58.57 5.51
CA ALA A 2 -56.09 58.05 4.76
C ALA A 2 -55.61 57.49 3.40
N LYS A 3 -55.77 56.19 3.05
CA LYS A 3 -57.00 55.40 3.05
C LYS A 3 -56.70 53.92 2.72
N GLN A 4 -57.27 53.03 3.49
CA GLN A 4 -57.54 51.64 3.20
C GLN A 4 -58.31 51.45 1.88
N ARG A 5 -58.05 50.32 1.19
CA ARG A 5 -59.17 49.57 0.55
C ARG A 5 -58.86 48.07 0.48
N SER A 6 -59.84 47.38 0.94
CA SER A 6 -60.08 45.96 1.17
C SER A 6 -60.33 45.15 -0.10
N THR A 7 -60.08 43.84 0.05
CA THR A 7 -60.43 42.63 -0.70
C THR A 7 -61.77 42.66 -1.46
N PRO A 8 -61.92 41.70 -2.44
CA PRO A 8 -62.79 40.57 -2.08
C PRO A 8 -62.33 39.19 -2.58
N ASP A 9 -62.72 38.23 -1.78
CA ASP A 9 -62.86 36.80 -1.93
C ASP A 9 -63.76 36.41 -3.11
N SER A 10 -63.41 35.33 -3.83
CA SER A 10 -64.36 34.53 -4.62
C SER A 10 -63.82 33.17 -4.98
N SER A 11 -64.16 32.19 -4.18
CA SER A 11 -65.00 31.03 -4.49
C SER A 11 -64.46 29.96 -5.46
N LYS A 12 -64.21 28.81 -4.86
CA LYS A 12 -64.60 27.44 -5.24
C LYS A 12 -64.64 27.08 -6.74
N VAL A 13 -63.70 26.19 -7.13
CA VAL A 13 -63.84 25.30 -8.29
C VAL A 13 -63.61 23.86 -7.82
N PRO A 14 -64.41 22.86 -8.23
CA PRO A 14 -64.36 21.49 -7.75
C PRO A 14 -63.21 20.68 -8.44
N PRO A 15 -62.74 19.58 -7.82
CA PRO A 15 -61.63 18.82 -8.35
C PRO A 15 -62.04 17.90 -9.51
N ARG A 16 -61.21 17.87 -10.56
CA ARG A 16 -61.27 16.91 -11.67
C ARG A 16 -60.65 15.57 -11.25
N PRO A 17 -61.17 14.43 -11.73
CA PRO A 17 -60.65 13.12 -11.39
C PRO A 17 -59.29 12.86 -12.04
N SER A 18 -58.36 12.36 -11.24
CA SER A 18 -57.03 11.96 -11.67
C SER A 18 -57.09 10.65 -12.47
N THR A 19 -56.70 10.70 -13.72
CA THR A 19 -56.36 9.52 -14.51
C THR A 19 -55.05 8.93 -14.01
N ALA A 20 -55.08 7.70 -13.53
CA ALA A 20 -53.93 6.92 -13.12
C ALA A 20 -52.97 6.72 -14.29
N ARG A 21 -51.79 7.33 -14.23
CA ARG A 21 -50.68 7.12 -15.18
C ARG A 21 -49.84 5.99 -14.65
N SER A 22 -49.87 4.86 -15.34
CA SER A 22 -49.04 3.70 -15.11
C SER A 22 -47.55 4.08 -15.15
N LYS A 23 -46.80 3.70 -14.09
CA LYS A 23 -45.33 3.83 -14.02
C LYS A 23 -44.66 2.88 -15.03
N PRO A 24 -43.67 3.35 -15.83
CA PRO A 24 -42.85 2.44 -16.62
C PRO A 24 -41.94 1.64 -15.68
N ALA A 25 -41.80 0.35 -15.94
CA ALA A 25 -40.91 -0.55 -15.24
C ALA A 25 -39.47 -0.05 -15.37
N ALA A 26 -38.78 0.12 -14.22
CA ALA A 26 -37.38 0.50 -14.16
C ALA A 26 -36.51 -0.61 -14.78
N GLY A 27 -36.00 -0.39 -15.97
CA GLY A 27 -35.01 -1.23 -16.60
C GLY A 27 -33.74 -1.30 -15.73
N ARG A 28 -33.37 -2.50 -15.31
CA ARG A 28 -32.11 -2.77 -14.60
C ARG A 28 -30.95 -2.41 -15.53
N ARG A 29 -30.21 -1.37 -15.21
CA ARG A 29 -28.93 -1.06 -15.85
C ARG A 29 -27.95 -2.21 -15.54
N PRO A 30 -27.19 -2.73 -16.53
CA PRO A 30 -26.15 -3.71 -16.25
C PRO A 30 -25.06 -3.07 -15.37
N PRO A 31 -24.49 -3.83 -14.41
CA PRO A 31 -23.44 -3.30 -13.53
C PRO A 31 -22.20 -2.94 -14.35
N SER A 32 -21.56 -1.81 -14.00
CA SER A 32 -20.34 -1.36 -14.64
C SER A 32 -19.22 -2.41 -14.51
N ARG A 33 -18.33 -2.52 -15.49
CA ARG A 33 -17.21 -3.48 -15.52
C ARG A 33 -16.34 -3.43 -14.25
N THR A 34 -16.25 -2.27 -13.60
CA THR A 34 -15.57 -2.05 -12.30
C THR A 34 -16.23 -2.81 -11.15
N ALA A 35 -17.56 -2.86 -11.09
CA ALA A 35 -18.28 -3.59 -10.04
C ALA A 35 -18.17 -5.10 -10.18
N ALA A 36 -18.07 -5.61 -11.41
CA ALA A 36 -17.89 -7.04 -11.68
C ALA A 36 -16.49 -7.54 -11.29
N ASN A 37 -15.45 -6.73 -11.54
CA ASN A 37 -14.08 -7.03 -11.12
C ASN A 37 -13.93 -7.01 -9.59
N ARG A 38 -14.54 -6.02 -8.92
CA ARG A 38 -14.53 -5.93 -7.46
C ARG A 38 -15.19 -7.15 -6.79
N ARG A 39 -16.31 -7.64 -7.35
CA ARG A 39 -16.98 -8.84 -6.83
C ARG A 39 -16.19 -10.15 -7.09
N ARG A 40 -15.41 -10.23 -8.16
CA ARG A 40 -14.51 -11.35 -8.41
C ARG A 40 -13.34 -11.38 -7.42
N GLN A 41 -12.79 -10.23 -7.09
CA GLN A 41 -11.72 -10.09 -6.09
C GLN A 41 -12.22 -10.47 -4.68
N GLN A 42 -13.40 -9.99 -4.28
CA GLN A 42 -14.01 -10.35 -2.99
C GLN A 42 -14.41 -11.83 -2.88
N ARG A 43 -14.86 -12.46 -3.97
CA ARG A 43 -15.17 -13.90 -3.96
C ARG A 43 -13.94 -14.79 -3.85
N ARG A 44 -12.78 -14.35 -4.36
CA ARG A 44 -11.52 -15.08 -4.21
C ARG A 44 -10.99 -15.07 -2.77
N LEU A 45 -11.24 -14.00 -2.02
CA LEU A 45 -10.86 -13.90 -0.60
C LEU A 45 -11.83 -14.65 0.34
N ALA A 46 -13.10 -14.82 -0.03
CA ALA A 46 -14.11 -15.50 0.79
C ALA A 46 -14.04 -17.04 0.76
N ILE A 47 -13.32 -17.64 -0.18
CA ILE A 47 -13.25 -19.12 -0.34
C ILE A 47 -12.16 -19.75 0.55
N ILE A 48 -11.30 -18.95 1.22
CA ILE A 48 -10.19 -19.45 2.06
C ILE A 48 -10.63 -19.76 3.51
N GLY A 49 -11.92 -19.62 3.82
CA GLY A 49 -12.47 -19.69 5.19
C GLY A 49 -13.10 -21.04 5.64
N SER A 50 -12.79 -22.19 5.07
CA SER A 50 -13.32 -23.46 5.61
C SER A 50 -12.48 -24.66 5.18
N GLY A 51 -11.73 -25.24 6.12
CA GLY A 51 -11.07 -26.53 5.94
C GLY A 51 -9.85 -26.72 6.83
N VAL A 52 -10.06 -27.10 8.09
CA VAL A 52 -9.00 -27.61 8.97
C VAL A 52 -8.69 -29.05 8.53
N ALA A 53 -7.47 -29.29 8.05
CA ALA A 53 -6.86 -30.62 8.04
C ALA A 53 -5.38 -30.47 8.36
N VAL A 54 -5.00 -31.03 9.51
CA VAL A 54 -3.63 -31.15 9.99
C VAL A 54 -2.91 -32.20 9.17
N VAL A 55 -1.84 -31.82 8.47
CA VAL A 55 -0.83 -32.77 7.97
C VAL A 55 0.55 -32.18 8.28
N VAL A 56 1.25 -32.86 9.17
CA VAL A 56 2.68 -32.63 9.45
C VAL A 56 3.47 -33.22 8.27
N ILE A 57 4.23 -32.41 7.57
CA ILE A 57 5.23 -32.90 6.61
C ILE A 57 6.58 -32.27 6.94
N ALA A 58 7.53 -33.17 7.15
CA ALA A 58 8.93 -32.87 7.45
C ALA A 58 9.62 -32.14 6.30
N VAL A 59 10.45 -31.17 6.63
CA VAL A 59 11.31 -30.43 5.70
C VAL A 59 12.51 -31.29 5.32
N LEU A 60 12.64 -31.63 4.05
CA LEU A 60 13.89 -32.08 3.43
C LEU A 60 14.35 -31.00 2.45
N VAL A 61 15.43 -30.33 2.79
CA VAL A 61 16.14 -29.41 1.89
C VAL A 61 16.97 -30.25 0.94
N ILE A 62 16.64 -30.24 -0.34
CA ILE A 62 17.52 -30.73 -1.40
C ILE A 62 17.86 -29.54 -2.31
N VAL A 63 19.13 -29.13 -2.26
CA VAL A 63 19.72 -28.20 -3.23
C VAL A 63 20.01 -29.02 -4.49
N GLY A 64 19.24 -28.75 -5.55
CA GLY A 64 19.46 -29.30 -6.87
C GLY A 64 19.68 -28.19 -7.89
N VAL A 65 20.93 -27.96 -8.26
CA VAL A 65 21.28 -27.14 -9.43
C VAL A 65 21.14 -28.04 -10.66
N THR A 66 20.13 -27.77 -11.51
CA THR A 66 20.12 -28.31 -12.88
C THR A 66 19.78 -27.20 -13.86
N SER A 67 20.79 -26.85 -14.65
CA SER A 67 20.62 -26.04 -15.86
C SER A 67 19.79 -26.83 -16.88
N GLY A 68 18.63 -26.28 -17.24
CA GLY A 68 17.74 -26.85 -18.26
C GLY A 68 17.11 -25.76 -19.09
N SER A 69 17.57 -25.58 -20.32
CA SER A 69 16.93 -24.76 -21.35
C SER A 69 15.61 -25.40 -21.76
N GLY A 70 14.50 -24.66 -21.62
CA GLY A 70 13.16 -25.11 -22.03
C GLY A 70 12.25 -23.93 -22.33
N SER A 71 11.73 -23.91 -23.53
CA SER A 71 10.89 -22.90 -24.17
C SER A 71 9.54 -22.64 -23.46
N GLY A 72 9.17 -21.37 -23.33
CA GLY A 72 7.82 -20.86 -23.53
C GLY A 72 6.67 -21.40 -22.69
N SER A 73 6.59 -20.99 -21.42
CA SER A 73 5.31 -20.83 -20.70
C SER A 73 5.59 -19.74 -19.66
N GLY A 74 4.76 -18.69 -19.60
CA GLY A 74 4.98 -17.52 -18.77
C GLY A 74 5.26 -17.85 -17.30
N SER A 75 6.50 -18.21 -17.00
CA SER A 75 6.96 -18.45 -15.64
C SER A 75 7.05 -17.10 -14.91
N SER A 76 6.51 -17.06 -13.70
CA SER A 76 6.74 -15.94 -12.76
C SER A 76 8.18 -16.02 -12.25
N GLN A 77 9.16 -15.89 -13.15
CA GLN A 77 10.55 -16.10 -12.81
C GLN A 77 11.07 -14.87 -12.07
N LEU A 78 11.37 -15.07 -10.79
CA LEU A 78 12.15 -14.11 -10.01
C LEU A 78 13.57 -14.08 -10.54
N THR A 79 14.12 -12.89 -10.68
CA THR A 79 15.50 -12.69 -11.09
C THR A 79 16.26 -12.12 -9.90
N PRO A 80 17.37 -12.73 -9.43
CA PRO A 80 18.19 -12.16 -8.38
C PRO A 80 18.63 -10.73 -8.73
N VAL A 81 18.48 -9.80 -7.79
CA VAL A 81 18.95 -8.42 -7.95
C VAL A 81 20.47 -8.43 -7.81
N SER A 82 21.17 -7.84 -8.76
CA SER A 82 22.62 -7.72 -8.68
C SER A 82 23.04 -6.80 -7.53
N ALA A 83 24.22 -7.06 -6.94
CA ALA A 83 24.76 -6.20 -5.88
C ALA A 83 24.91 -4.75 -6.34
N ALA A 84 25.22 -4.51 -7.62
CA ALA A 84 25.38 -3.17 -8.17
C ALA A 84 24.03 -2.43 -8.26
N GLU A 85 22.95 -3.09 -8.72
CA GLU A 85 21.60 -2.51 -8.78
C GLU A 85 21.08 -2.22 -7.38
N LEU A 86 21.25 -3.15 -6.44
CA LEU A 86 20.84 -2.94 -5.06
C LEU A 86 21.62 -1.77 -4.42
N ALA A 87 22.94 -1.71 -4.64
CA ALA A 87 23.76 -0.62 -4.13
C ALA A 87 23.32 0.75 -4.65
N GLN A 88 22.94 0.88 -5.93
CA GLN A 88 22.41 2.15 -6.47
C GLN A 88 21.20 2.64 -5.68
N VAL A 89 20.25 1.75 -5.38
CA VAL A 89 19.01 2.11 -4.67
C VAL A 89 19.29 2.39 -3.19
N THR A 90 20.12 1.57 -2.55
CA THR A 90 20.37 1.66 -1.10
C THR A 90 21.41 2.72 -0.73
N SER A 91 22.24 3.18 -1.68
CA SER A 91 23.23 4.24 -1.45
C SER A 91 22.68 5.67 -1.51
N VAL A 92 21.41 5.87 -1.92
CA VAL A 92 20.79 7.22 -1.86
C VAL A 92 20.95 7.76 -0.43
N PRO A 93 21.61 8.92 -0.23
CA PRO A 93 21.90 9.43 1.11
C PRO A 93 20.65 9.67 1.95
N THR A 94 20.71 9.39 3.26
CA THR A 94 19.62 9.70 4.19
C THR A 94 19.21 11.17 4.13
N SER A 95 20.17 12.08 4.01
CA SER A 95 19.92 13.52 3.87
C SER A 95 19.10 13.87 2.62
N THR A 96 19.32 13.17 1.50
CA THR A 96 18.53 13.34 0.27
C THR A 96 17.09 12.89 0.48
N LEU A 97 16.89 11.72 1.09
CA LEU A 97 15.55 11.17 1.38
C LEU A 97 14.77 12.07 2.34
N VAL A 98 15.41 12.51 3.42
CA VAL A 98 14.81 13.43 4.41
C VAL A 98 14.50 14.80 3.81
N ALA A 99 15.41 15.34 2.98
CA ALA A 99 15.17 16.60 2.28
C ALA A 99 14.01 16.50 1.28
N ALA A 100 13.89 15.38 0.57
CA ALA A 100 12.78 15.14 -0.34
C ALA A 100 11.43 15.12 0.41
N ALA A 101 11.35 14.46 1.58
CA ALA A 101 10.15 14.44 2.41
C ALA A 101 9.76 15.84 2.91
N GLY A 102 10.74 16.65 3.31
CA GLY A 102 10.49 18.03 3.76
C GLY A 102 10.12 19.01 2.64
N ALA A 103 10.44 18.69 1.38
CA ALA A 103 10.19 19.53 0.21
C ALA A 103 9.00 19.06 -0.65
N ALA A 104 8.41 17.89 -0.33
CA ALA A 104 7.30 17.34 -1.13
C ALA A 104 6.10 18.31 -1.08
N PRO A 105 5.57 18.75 -2.24
CA PRO A 105 4.37 19.55 -2.26
C PRO A 105 3.20 18.78 -1.62
N GLY A 106 2.41 19.45 -0.80
CA GLY A 106 1.22 18.86 -0.18
C GLY A 106 0.33 18.20 -1.24
N GLY A 107 -0.10 16.96 -0.99
CA GLY A 107 -0.96 16.18 -1.88
C GLY A 107 -0.26 15.35 -2.97
N THR A 108 1.07 15.45 -3.12
CA THR A 108 1.82 14.61 -4.07
C THR A 108 2.39 13.34 -3.44
N VAL A 109 2.60 13.36 -2.12
CA VAL A 109 3.08 12.27 -1.29
C VAL A 109 2.31 12.30 0.03
N SER A 110 1.86 11.16 0.48
CA SER A 110 1.17 11.03 1.77
C SER A 110 2.14 10.43 2.81
N PRO A 111 2.32 11.06 3.99
CA PRO A 111 2.99 10.40 5.11
C PRO A 111 2.19 9.21 5.61
N PRO A 112 2.82 8.21 6.29
CA PRO A 112 2.10 7.15 6.98
C PRO A 112 1.05 7.70 7.95
N THR A 113 -0.10 7.05 8.03
CA THR A 113 -1.21 7.44 8.91
C THR A 113 -0.94 7.04 10.35
N ASN A 114 -1.17 7.93 11.32
CA ASN A 114 -1.08 7.60 12.74
C ASN A 114 -2.18 6.62 13.14
N LEU A 115 -1.82 5.54 13.80
CA LEU A 115 -2.76 4.71 14.53
C LEU A 115 -3.03 5.31 15.93
N PRO A 116 -4.19 5.05 16.55
CA PRO A 116 -4.49 5.52 17.90
C PRO A 116 -3.41 5.11 18.91
N ALA A 117 -3.16 5.95 19.89
CA ALA A 117 -2.18 5.64 20.96
C ALA A 117 -2.53 4.38 21.76
N THR A 118 -3.81 3.97 21.74
CA THR A 118 -4.31 2.73 22.35
C THR A 118 -4.04 1.48 21.54
N THR A 119 -3.56 1.62 20.28
CA THR A 119 -3.21 0.47 19.45
C THR A 119 -2.06 -0.31 20.09
N PRO A 120 -2.15 -1.63 20.24
CA PRO A 120 -1.07 -2.43 20.75
C PRO A 120 0.21 -2.25 19.94
N THR A 121 1.33 -2.12 20.65
CA THR A 121 2.64 -2.04 19.98
C THR A 121 2.96 -3.37 19.31
N LEU A 122 3.30 -3.33 18.03
CA LEU A 122 3.72 -4.50 17.27
C LEU A 122 5.23 -4.69 17.40
N THR A 123 5.63 -5.81 18.02
CA THR A 123 7.04 -6.13 18.27
C THR A 123 7.34 -7.60 17.96
N SER A 124 8.57 -7.85 17.51
CA SER A 124 9.11 -9.19 17.31
C SER A 124 10.57 -9.20 17.77
N ALA A 125 10.96 -10.26 18.49
CA ALA A 125 12.29 -10.39 19.12
C ALA A 125 12.70 -9.13 19.92
N SER A 126 11.76 -8.56 20.70
CA SER A 126 11.93 -7.35 21.51
C SER A 126 12.30 -6.09 20.73
N LYS A 127 12.03 -6.06 19.43
CA LYS A 127 12.23 -4.91 18.55
C LYS A 127 10.92 -4.50 17.89
N PRO A 128 10.74 -3.23 17.51
CA PRO A 128 9.61 -2.83 16.66
C PRO A 128 9.53 -3.73 15.43
N GLU A 129 8.34 -4.19 15.10
CA GLU A 129 8.11 -5.01 13.91
C GLU A 129 7.42 -4.18 12.84
N ILE A 130 7.92 -4.26 11.62
CA ILE A 130 7.27 -3.74 10.42
C ILE A 130 6.73 -4.93 9.64
N VAL A 131 5.41 -4.99 9.51
CA VAL A 131 4.72 -6.00 8.70
C VAL A 131 4.30 -5.40 7.37
N TYR A 132 4.75 -6.01 6.28
CA TYR A 132 4.33 -5.69 4.92
C TYR A 132 3.46 -6.81 4.37
N MET A 133 2.33 -6.49 3.79
CA MET A 133 1.49 -7.43 3.04
C MET A 133 1.23 -6.89 1.64
N GLY A 134 1.59 -7.68 0.65
CA GLY A 134 1.44 -7.30 -0.75
C GLY A 134 1.36 -8.50 -1.67
N ALA A 135 1.32 -8.23 -2.96
CA ALA A 135 1.39 -9.26 -3.99
C ALA A 135 2.24 -8.77 -5.16
N GLU A 136 2.95 -9.69 -5.82
CA GLU A 136 3.80 -9.32 -6.95
C GLU A 136 2.99 -8.79 -8.14
N TYR A 137 1.75 -9.28 -8.35
CA TYR A 137 0.91 -8.80 -9.45
C TYR A 137 0.47 -7.35 -9.31
N CYS A 138 0.43 -6.82 -8.08
CA CYS A 138 -0.14 -5.51 -7.75
C CYS A 138 0.82 -4.38 -8.15
N PRO A 139 0.41 -3.42 -9.01
CA PRO A 139 1.26 -2.31 -9.43
C PRO A 139 1.52 -1.29 -8.33
N TYR A 140 0.59 -1.12 -7.40
CA TYR A 140 0.76 -0.25 -6.23
C TYR A 140 1.77 -0.85 -5.24
N CYS A 141 1.74 -2.18 -5.04
CA CYS A 141 2.77 -2.89 -4.28
C CYS A 141 4.14 -2.77 -4.96
N ALA A 142 4.16 -2.81 -6.30
CA ALA A 142 5.38 -2.63 -7.06
C ALA A 142 5.99 -1.24 -6.84
N ALA A 143 5.17 -0.20 -6.80
CA ALA A 143 5.60 1.14 -6.49
C ALA A 143 6.14 1.24 -5.05
N GLU A 144 5.39 0.74 -4.07
CA GLU A 144 5.71 0.90 -2.64
C GLU A 144 6.99 0.17 -2.20
N ARG A 145 7.39 -0.91 -2.87
CA ARG A 145 8.63 -1.61 -2.52
C ARG A 145 9.90 -0.79 -2.74
N TRP A 146 9.89 0.20 -3.64
CA TRP A 146 11.05 1.07 -3.86
C TRP A 146 11.39 1.91 -2.62
N PRO A 147 10.48 2.76 -2.10
CA PRO A 147 10.76 3.53 -0.90
C PRO A 147 10.99 2.66 0.34
N LEU A 148 10.32 1.50 0.46
CA LEU A 148 10.57 0.54 1.55
C LEU A 148 12.02 0.03 1.53
N VAL A 149 12.55 -0.37 0.36
CA VAL A 149 13.95 -0.82 0.25
C VAL A 149 14.91 0.33 0.54
N MET A 150 14.65 1.55 0.03
CA MET A 150 15.48 2.73 0.32
C MET A 150 15.53 3.03 1.83
N ALA A 151 14.38 3.05 2.50
CA ALA A 151 14.29 3.40 3.91
C ALA A 151 14.86 2.32 4.83
N LEU A 152 14.41 1.07 4.66
CA LEU A 152 14.83 -0.05 5.52
C LEU A 152 16.33 -0.32 5.42
N SER A 153 16.96 -0.06 4.26
CA SER A 153 18.41 -0.18 4.08
C SER A 153 19.23 0.76 4.97
N LYS A 154 18.61 1.78 5.58
CA LYS A 154 19.28 2.67 6.55
C LYS A 154 19.34 2.07 7.95
N PHE A 155 18.52 1.06 8.22
CA PHE A 155 18.41 0.41 9.53
C PHE A 155 18.91 -1.04 9.54
N GLY A 156 19.17 -1.62 8.38
CA GLY A 156 19.58 -3.02 8.27
C GLY A 156 19.96 -3.41 6.85
N THR A 157 20.05 -4.71 6.62
CA THR A 157 20.54 -5.28 5.36
C THR A 157 19.53 -6.29 4.83
N PHE A 158 19.16 -6.14 3.56
CA PHE A 158 18.43 -7.14 2.80
C PHE A 158 19.38 -8.21 2.25
N HIS A 159 18.93 -9.45 2.25
CA HIS A 159 19.60 -10.59 1.66
C HIS A 159 18.68 -11.28 0.66
N ASN A 160 19.23 -11.73 -0.46
CA ASN A 160 18.55 -12.52 -1.49
C ASN A 160 17.29 -11.80 -2.10
N LEU A 161 17.34 -10.47 -2.22
CA LEU A 161 16.29 -9.75 -2.95
C LEU A 161 16.30 -10.21 -4.41
N SER A 162 15.08 -10.43 -4.93
CA SER A 162 14.84 -10.68 -6.34
C SER A 162 14.06 -9.53 -6.96
N SER A 163 14.13 -9.41 -8.28
CA SER A 163 13.28 -8.51 -9.06
C SER A 163 12.13 -9.28 -9.72
N THR A 164 11.01 -8.59 -9.84
CA THR A 164 9.81 -9.03 -10.53
C THR A 164 9.14 -7.85 -11.23
N LYS A 165 7.94 -8.03 -11.75
CA LYS A 165 7.09 -6.95 -12.28
C LYS A 165 5.63 -7.25 -11.94
N SER A 166 4.81 -6.20 -11.88
CA SER A 166 3.37 -6.34 -11.70
C SER A 166 2.70 -7.10 -12.85
N SER A 167 1.43 -7.38 -12.73
CA SER A 167 0.62 -8.00 -13.79
C SER A 167 0.72 -7.22 -15.10
N SER A 168 0.68 -7.93 -16.22
CA SER A 168 0.63 -7.31 -17.57
C SER A 168 -0.77 -6.79 -17.95
N THR A 169 -1.79 -7.06 -17.13
CA THR A 169 -3.20 -6.74 -17.42
C THR A 169 -3.83 -5.80 -16.39
N ASP A 170 -3.03 -5.22 -15.50
CA ASP A 170 -3.48 -4.27 -14.49
C ASP A 170 -3.30 -2.81 -14.99
N VAL A 171 -3.74 -1.83 -14.19
CA VAL A 171 -3.77 -0.39 -14.54
C VAL A 171 -2.39 0.17 -14.88
N ASN A 172 -1.34 -0.29 -14.22
CA ASN A 172 0.06 0.04 -14.50
C ASN A 172 0.80 -1.25 -14.85
N PRO A 173 0.70 -1.72 -16.11
CA PRO A 173 1.16 -3.05 -16.46
C PRO A 173 2.68 -3.17 -16.40
N ASN A 174 3.14 -4.36 -16.02
CA ASN A 174 4.55 -4.71 -15.99
C ASN A 174 5.42 -3.70 -15.23
N THR A 175 4.93 -3.13 -14.13
CA THR A 175 5.71 -2.23 -13.27
C THR A 175 6.82 -3.02 -12.60
N PRO A 176 8.10 -2.73 -12.91
CA PRO A 176 9.25 -3.45 -12.33
C PRO A 176 9.44 -3.08 -10.87
N THR A 177 9.84 -4.07 -10.06
CA THR A 177 10.00 -3.88 -8.62
C THR A 177 10.88 -4.99 -8.02
N PHE A 178 11.21 -4.83 -6.75
CA PHE A 178 11.72 -5.91 -5.91
C PHE A 178 10.62 -6.92 -5.60
N SER A 179 11.00 -8.14 -5.23
CA SER A 179 10.15 -9.12 -4.56
C SER A 179 10.78 -9.44 -3.20
N PHE A 180 9.96 -9.43 -2.16
CA PHE A 180 10.38 -9.86 -0.84
C PHE A 180 10.23 -11.38 -0.64
N TYR A 181 9.61 -12.09 -1.59
CA TYR A 181 9.49 -13.54 -1.52
C TYR A 181 10.85 -14.23 -1.59
N GLY A 182 11.14 -15.05 -0.57
CA GLY A 182 12.44 -15.73 -0.46
C GLY A 182 13.61 -14.87 -0.02
N SER A 183 13.37 -13.56 0.24
CA SER A 183 14.38 -12.69 0.84
C SER A 183 14.39 -12.78 2.36
N SER A 184 15.42 -12.23 2.99
CA SER A 184 15.49 -11.99 4.42
C SER A 184 16.03 -10.60 4.72
N TYR A 185 15.80 -10.14 5.94
CA TYR A 185 16.26 -8.84 6.40
C TYR A 185 16.86 -8.97 7.80
N THR A 186 18.01 -8.36 8.03
CA THR A 186 18.69 -8.34 9.33
C THR A 186 18.90 -6.92 9.81
N SER A 187 18.52 -6.65 11.06
CA SER A 187 18.70 -5.34 11.68
C SER A 187 18.87 -5.49 13.20
N PRO A 188 19.74 -4.71 13.83
CA PRO A 188 19.78 -4.60 15.28
C PRO A 188 18.62 -3.79 15.87
N TYR A 189 17.90 -3.01 15.06
CA TYR A 189 16.94 -1.99 15.51
C TYR A 189 15.48 -2.39 15.34
N LEU A 190 15.15 -3.16 14.31
CA LEU A 190 13.76 -3.54 13.99
C LEU A 190 13.70 -4.93 13.35
N THR A 191 12.51 -5.49 13.28
CA THR A 191 12.19 -6.69 12.50
C THR A 191 11.35 -6.29 11.29
N PHE A 192 11.66 -6.82 10.11
CA PHE A 192 10.84 -6.67 8.90
C PHE A 192 10.26 -8.02 8.50
N THR A 193 8.94 -8.11 8.46
CA THR A 193 8.17 -9.34 8.18
C THR A 193 7.32 -9.13 6.92
N PRO A 194 7.87 -9.38 5.73
CA PRO A 194 7.12 -9.27 4.50
C PRO A 194 6.28 -10.53 4.24
N VAL A 195 5.08 -10.32 3.67
CA VAL A 195 4.19 -11.37 3.18
C VAL A 195 3.81 -11.07 1.73
N GLU A 196 4.34 -11.83 0.80
CA GLU A 196 3.96 -11.77 -0.61
C GLU A 196 2.85 -12.81 -0.87
N LEU A 197 1.62 -12.33 -0.98
CA LEU A 197 0.42 -13.17 -1.04
C LEU A 197 0.37 -14.03 -2.31
N GLU A 198 0.62 -13.39 -3.45
CA GLU A 198 0.51 -14.02 -4.77
C GLU A 198 1.62 -13.51 -5.69
N ASN A 199 2.03 -14.35 -6.65
CA ASN A 199 3.00 -13.94 -7.65
C ASN A 199 2.37 -13.05 -8.75
N ARG A 200 3.18 -12.60 -9.72
CA ARG A 200 2.71 -11.73 -10.81
C ARG A 200 1.59 -12.32 -11.68
N LEU A 201 1.37 -13.64 -11.64
CA LEU A 201 0.32 -14.35 -12.37
C LEU A 201 -0.91 -14.66 -11.48
N GLY A 202 -0.95 -14.15 -10.24
CA GLY A 202 -2.03 -14.39 -9.29
C GLY A 202 -2.04 -15.81 -8.70
N LYS A 203 -0.89 -16.50 -8.68
CA LYS A 203 -0.75 -17.78 -8.01
C LYS A 203 -0.28 -17.56 -6.57
N PRO A 204 -0.84 -18.29 -5.57
CA PRO A 204 -0.44 -18.15 -4.18
C PRO A 204 1.05 -18.37 -3.96
N LEU A 205 1.68 -17.51 -3.11
CA LEU A 205 3.06 -17.62 -2.64
C LEU A 205 3.09 -17.88 -1.13
N GLN A 206 2.63 -16.93 -0.33
CA GLN A 206 2.66 -17.02 1.13
C GLN A 206 1.26 -16.88 1.70
N LYS A 207 1.00 -17.62 2.76
CA LYS A 207 -0.24 -17.52 3.52
C LYS A 207 0.01 -16.66 4.77
N PRO A 208 -0.72 -15.56 4.97
CA PRO A 208 -0.61 -14.78 6.20
C PRO A 208 -0.99 -15.61 7.41
N THR A 209 -0.36 -15.35 8.54
CA THR A 209 -0.79 -15.88 9.85
C THR A 209 -2.13 -15.28 10.26
N ALA A 210 -2.78 -15.87 11.26
CA ALA A 210 -4.01 -15.32 11.83
C ALA A 210 -3.81 -13.89 12.37
N ALA A 211 -2.67 -13.62 13.03
CA ALA A 211 -2.33 -12.29 13.52
C ALA A 211 -2.16 -11.27 12.39
N GLN A 212 -1.46 -11.61 11.31
CA GLN A 212 -1.29 -10.74 10.15
C GLN A 212 -2.63 -10.45 9.44
N ASN A 213 -3.49 -11.46 9.29
CA ASN A 213 -4.85 -11.25 8.78
C ASN A 213 -5.67 -10.33 9.69
N GLN A 214 -5.51 -10.44 11.00
CA GLN A 214 -6.18 -9.55 11.95
C GLN A 214 -5.70 -8.11 11.80
N LEU A 215 -4.39 -7.85 11.60
CA LEU A 215 -3.86 -6.50 11.39
C LEU A 215 -4.54 -5.84 10.17
N ILE A 216 -4.51 -6.48 9.00
CA ILE A 216 -5.08 -5.90 7.79
C ILE A 216 -6.60 -5.75 7.88
N ASN A 217 -7.31 -6.72 8.47
CA ASN A 217 -8.76 -6.63 8.64
C ASN A 217 -9.19 -5.54 9.63
N THR A 218 -8.37 -5.26 10.64
CA THR A 218 -8.67 -4.24 11.64
C THR A 218 -8.31 -2.84 11.16
N TYR A 219 -7.13 -2.66 10.58
CA TYR A 219 -6.57 -1.33 10.35
C TYR A 219 -6.71 -0.85 8.90
N ASP A 220 -6.95 -1.75 7.93
CA ASP A 220 -7.23 -1.35 6.55
C ASP A 220 -8.73 -1.10 6.29
N ALA A 221 -9.41 -0.49 7.23
CA ALA A 221 -10.83 -0.17 7.20
C ALA A 221 -11.11 1.13 7.98
N PRO A 222 -12.29 1.75 7.81
CA PRO A 222 -12.69 2.86 8.67
C PRO A 222 -12.62 2.48 10.16
N PRO A 223 -12.18 3.37 11.04
CA PRO A 223 -11.87 4.79 10.80
C PRO A 223 -10.44 5.07 10.33
N TYR A 224 -9.60 4.06 10.13
CA TYR A 224 -8.16 4.24 9.85
C TYR A 224 -7.90 4.58 8.39
N THR A 225 -8.64 3.96 7.49
CA THR A 225 -8.57 4.20 6.04
C THR A 225 -9.95 4.43 5.46
N GLN A 226 -10.04 4.99 4.26
CA GLN A 226 -11.29 5.14 3.51
C GLN A 226 -11.65 3.87 2.71
N GLY A 227 -10.83 2.84 2.79
CA GLY A 227 -11.00 1.58 2.07
C GLY A 227 -12.09 0.68 2.68
N SER A 228 -12.42 -0.39 1.99
CA SER A 228 -13.35 -1.43 2.43
C SER A 228 -12.66 -2.63 3.12
N GLY A 229 -11.40 -2.47 3.50
CA GLY A 229 -10.56 -3.51 4.08
C GLY A 229 -9.87 -4.41 3.04
N GLY A 230 -8.69 -4.92 3.39
CA GLY A 230 -7.94 -5.87 2.56
C GLY A 230 -7.23 -5.26 1.36
N SER A 231 -6.97 -3.95 1.35
CA SER A 231 -6.18 -3.29 0.31
C SER A 231 -4.70 -3.66 0.43
N ILE A 232 -4.01 -3.76 -0.70
CA ILE A 232 -2.57 -3.95 -0.77
C ILE A 232 -1.93 -2.90 -1.68
N PRO A 233 -0.70 -2.43 -1.36
CA PRO A 233 0.12 -2.81 -0.20
C PRO A 233 -0.48 -2.34 1.12
N PHE A 234 -0.27 -3.12 2.17
CA PHE A 234 -0.56 -2.78 3.55
C PHE A 234 0.74 -2.85 4.34
N VAL A 235 1.07 -1.81 5.10
CA VAL A 235 2.26 -1.80 5.96
C VAL A 235 1.88 -1.30 7.35
N ASP A 236 2.04 -2.15 8.35
CA ASP A 236 1.98 -1.76 9.76
C ASP A 236 3.41 -1.50 10.26
N LEU A 237 3.65 -0.30 10.75
CA LEU A 237 4.92 0.09 11.33
C LEU A 237 4.78 0.16 12.86
N GLY A 238 5.08 -0.94 13.51
CA GLY A 238 5.17 -1.03 14.98
C GLY A 238 3.85 -0.87 15.73
N GLY A 239 2.69 -1.00 15.08
CA GLY A 239 1.38 -0.71 15.66
C GLY A 239 1.17 0.80 15.93
N LYS A 240 1.96 1.67 15.31
CA LYS A 240 1.90 3.13 15.49
C LYS A 240 1.56 3.88 14.22
N PHE A 241 1.98 3.37 13.07
CA PHE A 241 1.75 4.01 11.78
C PHE A 241 1.29 2.97 10.77
N LEU A 242 0.53 3.43 9.79
CA LEU A 242 -0.09 2.61 8.76
C LEU A 242 0.14 3.21 7.37
N ILE A 243 0.44 2.33 6.42
CA ILE A 243 0.31 2.59 4.99
C ILE A 243 -0.74 1.63 4.43
N SER A 244 -1.70 2.16 3.68
CA SER A 244 -2.71 1.39 2.94
C SER A 244 -2.79 1.94 1.52
N GLY A 245 -2.34 1.14 0.56
CA GLY A 245 -2.09 1.59 -0.81
C GLY A 245 -0.67 2.12 -0.99
N THR A 246 -0.41 2.81 -2.10
CA THR A 246 0.86 3.51 -2.34
C THR A 246 0.73 5.00 -2.03
N GLU A 247 1.78 5.60 -1.53
CA GLU A 247 1.81 6.99 -1.08
C GLU A 247 2.26 7.97 -2.17
N TYR A 248 2.56 7.47 -3.38
CA TYR A 248 2.93 8.26 -4.56
C TYR A 248 2.49 7.59 -5.86
N ASP A 249 2.50 8.36 -6.96
CA ASP A 249 2.21 7.84 -8.30
C ASP A 249 3.43 7.15 -8.93
N GLY A 250 3.38 5.81 -8.98
CA GLY A 250 4.40 4.98 -9.62
C GLY A 250 4.12 4.64 -11.09
N SER A 251 3.09 5.20 -11.72
CA SER A 251 2.63 4.85 -13.07
C SER A 251 3.72 4.98 -14.15
N ALA A 252 4.63 5.94 -13.99
CA ALA A 252 5.77 6.15 -14.89
C ALA A 252 6.76 4.98 -14.94
N LEU A 253 6.66 4.02 -14.03
CA LEU A 253 7.46 2.79 -14.04
C LEU A 253 6.91 1.72 -14.99
N SER A 254 5.66 1.84 -15.45
CA SER A 254 5.02 0.84 -16.33
C SER A 254 5.90 0.48 -17.53
N ASN A 255 5.97 -0.83 -17.78
CA ASN A 255 6.70 -1.43 -18.90
C ASN A 255 8.22 -1.16 -18.97
N LYS A 256 8.83 -0.60 -17.93
CA LYS A 256 10.30 -0.49 -17.87
C LYS A 256 10.93 -1.86 -17.57
N SER A 257 12.20 -2.02 -17.92
CA SER A 257 13.02 -3.11 -17.36
C SER A 257 13.40 -2.78 -15.91
N PHE A 258 13.77 -3.78 -15.11
CA PHE A 258 14.22 -3.53 -13.73
C PHE A 258 15.44 -2.62 -13.69
N THR A 259 16.45 -2.89 -14.51
CA THR A 259 17.66 -2.07 -14.62
C THR A 259 17.34 -0.62 -15.02
N SER A 260 16.43 -0.42 -15.98
CA SER A 260 15.97 0.92 -16.34
C SER A 260 15.24 1.62 -15.21
N ALA A 261 14.46 0.87 -14.41
CA ALA A 261 13.77 1.41 -13.26
C ALA A 261 14.74 1.78 -12.13
N VAL A 262 15.82 1.02 -11.89
CA VAL A 262 16.87 1.39 -10.94
C VAL A 262 17.44 2.76 -11.29
N GLY A 263 17.89 2.98 -12.53
CA GLY A 263 18.40 4.28 -12.96
C GLY A 263 17.35 5.39 -12.90
N TYR A 264 16.08 5.06 -13.21
CA TYR A 264 14.97 6.01 -13.15
C TYR A 264 14.66 6.43 -11.71
N MET A 265 14.64 5.49 -10.77
CA MET A 265 14.29 5.70 -9.36
C MET A 265 15.42 6.28 -8.51
N THR A 266 16.63 6.38 -9.07
CA THR A 266 17.78 7.01 -8.40
C THR A 266 18.21 8.33 -9.07
N SER A 267 17.39 8.84 -10.00
CA SER A 267 17.66 10.09 -10.72
C SER A 267 17.05 11.28 -10.00
N ALA A 268 17.88 12.19 -9.51
CA ALA A 268 17.46 13.39 -8.79
C ALA A 268 16.58 14.35 -9.60
N SER A 269 16.60 14.29 -10.93
CA SER A 269 15.79 15.14 -11.82
C SER A 269 14.39 14.56 -12.09
N ASN A 270 14.13 13.32 -11.70
CA ASN A 270 12.90 12.61 -12.02
C ASN A 270 11.82 12.84 -10.96
N PRO A 271 10.62 13.35 -11.32
CA PRO A 271 9.55 13.58 -10.35
C PRO A 271 9.12 12.33 -9.57
N THR A 272 9.01 11.16 -10.23
CA THR A 272 8.62 9.91 -9.59
C THR A 272 9.70 9.43 -8.63
N SER A 273 11.00 9.56 -8.97
CA SER A 273 12.11 9.28 -8.06
C SER A 273 12.02 10.15 -6.80
N ARG A 274 11.86 11.46 -6.99
CA ARG A 274 11.74 12.40 -5.87
C ARG A 274 10.53 12.13 -4.98
N ALA A 275 9.41 11.69 -5.56
CA ALA A 275 8.24 11.29 -4.78
C ALA A 275 8.52 10.01 -3.96
N ALA A 276 9.13 9.00 -4.55
CA ALA A 276 9.53 7.79 -3.82
C ALA A 276 10.61 8.08 -2.75
N GLU A 277 11.57 8.98 -3.04
CA GLU A 277 12.54 9.47 -2.05
C GLU A 277 11.85 10.16 -0.89
N ALA A 278 10.80 10.94 -1.16
CA ALA A 278 10.01 11.60 -0.12
C ALA A 278 9.26 10.59 0.76
N VAL A 279 8.62 9.56 0.17
CA VAL A 279 8.02 8.45 0.92
C VAL A 279 9.08 7.76 1.78
N ALA A 280 10.26 7.46 1.22
CA ALA A 280 11.35 6.86 1.98
C ALA A 280 11.80 7.75 3.15
N GLY A 281 11.83 9.07 2.97
CA GLY A 281 12.14 10.03 4.02
C GLY A 281 11.10 10.04 5.16
N HIS A 282 9.80 9.95 4.84
CA HIS A 282 8.73 9.79 5.83
C HIS A 282 8.86 8.44 6.56
N LEU A 283 9.14 7.36 5.85
CA LEU A 283 9.41 6.04 6.45
C LEU A 283 10.60 6.09 7.41
N ILE A 284 11.70 6.73 7.03
CA ILE A 284 12.86 6.91 7.91
C ILE A 284 12.46 7.67 9.18
N GLY A 285 11.67 8.73 9.04
CA GLY A 285 11.20 9.52 10.19
C GLY A 285 10.38 8.67 11.16
N THR A 286 9.37 7.95 10.67
CA THR A 286 8.52 7.08 11.49
C THR A 286 9.31 5.93 12.12
N ILE A 287 10.26 5.33 11.38
CA ILE A 287 11.14 4.28 11.92
C ILE A 287 12.03 4.84 13.03
N CYS A 288 12.59 6.04 12.89
CA CYS A 288 13.37 6.69 13.95
C CYS A 288 12.55 6.87 15.23
N SER A 289 11.26 7.24 15.10
CA SER A 289 10.34 7.31 16.23
C SER A 289 10.13 5.94 16.91
N LEU A 290 10.01 4.87 16.14
CA LEU A 290 9.82 3.51 16.67
C LEU A 290 11.07 2.95 17.34
N THR A 291 12.25 3.33 16.88
CA THR A 291 13.55 2.81 17.34
C THR A 291 14.20 3.68 18.41
N ASN A 292 13.47 4.67 18.98
CA ASN A 292 13.99 5.64 19.93
C ASN A 292 15.25 6.36 19.40
N ASP A 293 15.15 6.84 18.16
CA ASP A 293 16.21 7.56 17.44
C ASP A 293 17.48 6.74 17.20
N GLN A 294 17.36 5.42 17.09
CA GLN A 294 18.49 4.55 16.73
C GLN A 294 18.36 4.02 15.28
N PRO A 295 19.51 3.91 14.55
CA PRO A 295 20.85 4.41 14.92
C PRO A 295 20.95 5.94 14.84
N ALA A 296 21.72 6.52 15.73
CA ALA A 296 21.95 7.97 15.75
C ALA A 296 22.53 8.50 14.42
N SER A 297 23.35 7.71 13.73
CA SER A 297 23.89 8.05 12.40
C SER A 297 22.81 8.30 11.33
N VAL A 298 21.63 7.74 11.50
CA VAL A 298 20.46 7.96 10.62
C VAL A 298 19.52 9.01 11.20
N CYS A 299 19.17 8.86 12.49
CA CYS A 299 18.05 9.55 13.10
C CYS A 299 18.37 10.94 13.66
N SER A 300 19.64 11.27 13.93
CA SER A 300 20.03 12.56 14.52
C SER A 300 19.74 13.77 13.63
N THR A 301 19.69 13.56 12.30
CA THR A 301 19.43 14.63 11.33
C THR A 301 17.98 14.66 10.85
N VAL A 302 17.12 13.75 11.33
CA VAL A 302 15.72 13.66 10.93
C VAL A 302 14.89 14.66 11.74
N PRO A 303 14.20 15.62 11.09
CA PRO A 303 13.34 16.59 11.77
C PRO A 303 12.20 15.90 12.54
N ALA A 304 11.81 16.48 13.68
CA ALA A 304 10.71 15.97 14.50
C ALA A 304 9.39 15.88 13.72
N SER A 305 9.16 16.77 12.76
CA SER A 305 7.98 16.77 11.89
C SER A 305 7.85 15.51 11.01
N LEU A 306 8.94 14.84 10.68
CA LEU A 306 8.92 13.58 9.92
C LEU A 306 8.78 12.35 10.83
N LYS A 307 8.92 12.49 12.14
CA LYS A 307 8.79 11.40 13.13
C LYS A 307 7.33 11.14 13.53
N THR A 308 6.40 11.87 12.94
CA THR A 308 4.96 11.71 13.14
C THR A 308 4.29 11.42 11.79
N GLY A 309 3.27 10.59 11.81
CA GLY A 309 2.42 10.37 10.64
C GLY A 309 1.33 11.45 10.51
N GLN A 310 0.52 11.35 9.46
CA GLN A 310 -0.68 12.18 9.30
C GLN A 310 -1.83 11.65 10.17
N ALA A 311 -2.81 12.51 10.47
CA ALA A 311 -4.03 12.10 11.16
C ALA A 311 -4.83 11.10 10.31
N ALA A 312 -5.49 10.13 10.95
CA ALA A 312 -6.39 9.20 10.27
C ALA A 312 -7.55 9.97 9.63
N ALA A 313 -8.02 9.49 8.48
CA ALA A 313 -9.03 10.17 7.66
C ALA A 313 -10.34 10.49 8.39
N ALA A 314 -10.72 9.71 9.40
CA ALA A 314 -11.91 9.96 10.23
C ALA A 314 -11.82 11.25 11.06
N ASN A 315 -10.61 11.76 11.32
CA ASN A 315 -10.40 12.99 12.08
C ASN A 315 -10.32 14.25 11.19
N GLN A 316 -10.30 14.10 9.86
CA GLN A 316 -10.22 15.25 8.95
C GLN A 316 -11.59 15.90 8.68
N GLY A 317 -12.70 15.24 9.05
CA GLY A 317 -14.07 15.72 8.81
C GLY A 317 -14.63 16.72 9.84
N SER A 318 -13.92 17.04 10.93
CA SER A 318 -14.45 17.88 12.00
C SER A 318 -13.80 19.27 12.14
N SER A 319 -12.90 19.67 11.24
CA SER A 319 -12.22 20.99 11.33
C SER A 319 -12.70 22.04 10.31
N SER A 320 -13.80 21.78 9.58
CA SER A 320 -14.39 22.77 8.65
C SER A 320 -15.81 23.14 9.09
N GLY A 321 -15.93 23.82 10.25
CA GLY A 321 -17.21 24.30 10.76
C GLY A 321 -17.00 25.16 12.00
N GLY A 322 -16.53 26.37 11.80
CA GLY A 322 -16.45 27.41 12.80
C GLY A 322 -16.34 28.77 12.14
#